data_aa73fbf9c04d5f24cecb48c98469741d
#
_entry.id   aa73fbf9c04d5f24cecb48c98469741d
#
_cell.length_a   1.000
_cell.length_b   1.000
_cell.length_c   1.000
_cell.angle_alpha   90.00
_cell.angle_beta   90.00
_cell.angle_gamma   90.00
#
_symmetry.space_group_name_H-M   'P 1'
#
loop_
_entity.id
_entity.type
_entity.pdbx_description
1 polymer ?
#
loop_
_entity_poly.entity_id
_entity_poly.type
_entity_poly.pdbx_seq_one_letter_code
_entity_poly.pdbx_strand_id
1 'polypeptide(L)'
;MKNNSLLNKLMLLAVLALTLLTACNNDQSYADRLNDERNAVNAYLANHRVEMSVPKDSIFEVGKDAPFYRVDPDGNVYMQVLSAGDRVNDRAKKGEPIYFRFSRYNLATWYATGKLTPMGDGNENTMSANSCTFNYSDYTLPSSSQWGYGVQYPLLFLGVECEVNLVIKSQFGFTSEISYVTPFLFHVRYFHSQI
;
A
#
# COMPACT_ATOMS: atom_id res chain seq x y z
N MET A 1 49.87 -33.31 33.13
CA MET A 1 49.40 -33.04 31.74
C MET A 1 47.94 -33.40 31.45
N LYS A 2 47.17 -33.98 32.41
CA LYS A 2 45.78 -34.42 32.16
C LYS A 2 44.71 -33.32 32.31
N ASN A 3 45.00 -32.23 33.05
CA ASN A 3 44.02 -31.17 33.33
C ASN A 3 43.75 -30.21 32.16
N ASN A 4 44.76 -29.97 31.30
CA ASN A 4 44.57 -29.05 30.19
C ASN A 4 43.63 -29.54 29.11
N SER A 5 43.54 -30.89 28.94
CA SER A 5 42.62 -31.48 27.97
C SER A 5 41.15 -31.35 28.39
N LEU A 6 40.87 -31.41 29.69
CA LEU A 6 39.53 -31.24 30.23
C LEU A 6 39.08 -29.79 30.14
N LEU A 7 39.99 -28.88 30.48
CA LEU A 7 39.74 -27.43 30.41
C LEU A 7 39.47 -26.96 28.97
N ASN A 8 40.25 -27.46 28.00
CA ASN A 8 40.04 -27.19 26.59
C ASN A 8 38.70 -27.74 26.07
N LYS A 9 38.27 -28.91 26.53
CA LYS A 9 36.96 -29.48 26.16
C LYS A 9 35.81 -28.68 26.76
N LEU A 10 35.94 -28.20 28.01
CA LEU A 10 34.94 -27.34 28.63
C LEU A 10 34.85 -25.98 27.91
N MET A 11 35.99 -25.42 27.56
CA MET A 11 36.03 -24.12 26.82
C MET A 11 35.41 -24.27 25.42
N LEU A 12 35.65 -25.37 24.71
CA LEU A 12 35.06 -25.68 23.42
C LEU A 12 33.53 -25.86 23.51
N LEU A 13 33.04 -26.51 24.56
CA LEU A 13 31.60 -26.67 24.82
C LEU A 13 30.94 -25.33 25.16
N ALA A 14 31.61 -24.47 25.94
CA ALA A 14 31.10 -23.15 26.28
C ALA A 14 31.03 -22.24 25.04
N VAL A 15 32.02 -22.29 24.15
CA VAL A 15 32.01 -21.53 22.89
C VAL A 15 30.91 -22.06 21.95
N LEU A 16 30.71 -23.37 21.87
CA LEU A 16 29.65 -23.97 21.08
C LEU A 16 28.24 -23.64 21.64
N ALA A 17 28.07 -23.56 22.95
CA ALA A 17 26.84 -23.16 23.59
C ALA A 17 26.54 -21.64 23.37
N LEU A 18 27.58 -20.78 23.38
CA LEU A 18 27.40 -19.36 23.07
C LEU A 18 26.97 -19.11 21.60
N THR A 19 27.46 -19.89 20.65
CA THR A 19 27.09 -19.76 19.24
C THR A 19 25.67 -20.21 18.96
N LEU A 20 25.10 -21.11 19.76
CA LEU A 20 23.71 -21.56 19.66
C LEU A 20 22.71 -20.52 20.18
N LEU A 21 23.13 -19.58 21.03
CA LEU A 21 22.28 -18.51 21.56
C LEU A 21 22.16 -17.30 20.62
N THR A 22 23.01 -17.17 19.61
CA THR A 22 22.93 -16.09 18.60
C THR A 22 22.11 -16.44 17.36
N ALA A 23 21.59 -17.67 17.28
CA ALA A 23 20.75 -18.13 16.18
C ALA A 23 19.24 -17.83 16.40
N CYS A 24 18.86 -16.89 17.27
CA CYS A 24 17.56 -16.26 17.19
C CYS A 24 17.59 -15.32 15.98
N ASN A 25 17.27 -15.84 14.81
CA ASN A 25 16.85 -15.01 13.72
C ASN A 25 15.64 -14.19 14.22
N ASN A 26 15.80 -12.88 14.33
CA ASN A 26 14.70 -11.95 14.54
C ASN A 26 13.84 -11.88 13.25
N ASP A 27 13.45 -13.01 12.70
CA ASP A 27 12.48 -13.04 11.62
C ASP A 27 11.14 -12.65 12.21
N GLN A 28 10.78 -11.38 11.97
CA GLN A 28 9.52 -10.80 12.38
C GLN A 28 8.37 -11.68 11.90
N SER A 29 7.48 -12.11 12.80
CA SER A 29 6.36 -12.95 12.44
C SER A 29 5.40 -12.22 11.50
N TYR A 30 4.60 -12.95 10.74
CA TYR A 30 3.58 -12.35 9.88
C TYR A 30 2.59 -11.48 10.70
N ALA A 31 2.24 -11.93 11.91
CA ALA A 31 1.37 -11.18 12.81
C ALA A 31 2.00 -9.85 13.27
N ASP A 32 3.30 -9.84 13.55
CA ASP A 32 4.02 -8.62 13.93
C ASP A 32 4.05 -7.64 12.76
N ARG A 33 4.32 -8.12 11.54
CA ARG A 33 4.26 -7.27 10.33
C ARG A 33 2.89 -6.66 10.08
N LEU A 34 1.79 -7.41 10.31
CA LEU A 34 0.44 -6.87 10.24
C LEU A 34 0.16 -5.80 11.31
N ASN A 35 0.73 -5.97 12.51
CA ASN A 35 0.65 -4.96 13.56
C ASN A 35 1.39 -3.68 13.17
N ASP A 36 2.59 -3.81 12.60
CA ASP A 36 3.39 -2.67 12.15
C ASP A 36 2.73 -1.94 10.99
N GLU A 37 2.17 -2.68 10.02
CA GLU A 37 1.34 -2.11 8.96
C GLU A 37 0.21 -1.26 9.53
N ARG A 38 -0.55 -1.84 10.48
CA ARG A 38 -1.67 -1.13 11.12
C ARG A 38 -1.19 0.12 11.86
N ASN A 39 -0.09 0.03 12.58
CA ASN A 39 0.48 1.17 13.32
C ASN A 39 0.91 2.28 12.37
N ALA A 40 1.58 1.96 11.27
CA ALA A 40 2.01 2.94 10.26
C ALA A 40 0.80 3.63 9.59
N VAL A 41 -0.22 2.87 9.20
CA VAL A 41 -1.46 3.41 8.62
C VAL A 41 -2.19 4.32 9.61
N ASN A 42 -2.38 3.86 10.85
CA ASN A 42 -3.08 4.64 11.86
C ASN A 42 -2.33 5.92 12.21
N ALA A 43 -1.00 5.86 12.32
CA ALA A 43 -0.18 7.04 12.58
C ALA A 43 -0.26 8.06 11.44
N TYR A 44 -0.26 7.59 10.18
CA TYR A 44 -0.42 8.48 9.03
C TYR A 44 -1.79 9.14 9.03
N LEU A 45 -2.86 8.37 9.21
CA LEU A 45 -4.24 8.86 9.20
C LEU A 45 -4.53 9.79 10.39
N ALA A 46 -3.88 9.60 11.53
CA ALA A 46 -4.04 10.46 12.72
C ALA A 46 -3.59 11.92 12.47
N ASN A 47 -2.77 12.17 11.45
CA ASN A 47 -2.36 13.52 11.05
C ASN A 47 -3.32 14.17 10.04
N HIS A 48 -4.43 13.50 9.71
CA HIS A 48 -5.39 13.93 8.70
C HIS A 48 -6.82 13.88 9.26
N ARG A 49 -7.74 14.57 8.60
CA ARG A 49 -9.17 14.35 8.82
C ARG A 49 -9.55 12.99 8.23
N VAL A 50 -10.29 12.18 9.00
CA VAL A 50 -10.72 10.85 8.57
C VAL A 50 -12.21 10.69 8.80
N GLU A 51 -12.91 10.22 7.77
CA GLU A 51 -14.32 9.81 7.83
C GLU A 51 -14.41 8.29 7.73
N MET A 52 -15.07 7.67 8.69
CA MET A 52 -15.15 6.19 8.82
C MET A 52 -16.16 5.54 7.88
N SER A 53 -16.76 6.31 7.00
CA SER A 53 -17.69 5.84 5.97
C SER A 53 -17.71 6.80 4.79
N VAL A 54 -18.13 6.30 3.63
CA VAL A 54 -18.44 7.15 2.48
C VAL A 54 -19.69 7.97 2.74
N PRO A 55 -19.82 9.19 2.16
CA PRO A 55 -21.04 9.98 2.24
C PRO A 55 -22.24 9.22 1.66
N LYS A 56 -23.41 9.32 2.30
CA LYS A 56 -24.63 8.59 1.87
C LYS A 56 -25.09 8.91 0.46
N ASP A 57 -24.87 10.15 0.01
CA ASP A 57 -25.15 10.61 -1.35
C ASP A 57 -23.95 10.39 -2.30
N SER A 58 -22.88 9.82 -1.79
CA SER A 58 -21.58 9.68 -2.47
C SER A 58 -21.00 11.03 -2.95
N ILE A 59 -21.38 12.17 -2.37
CA ILE A 59 -20.77 13.47 -2.65
C ILE A 59 -19.62 13.70 -1.68
N PHE A 60 -18.39 13.55 -2.18
CA PHE A 60 -17.17 13.70 -1.39
C PHE A 60 -16.74 15.15 -1.32
N GLU A 61 -16.15 15.58 -0.21
CA GLU A 61 -15.33 16.80 -0.22
C GLU A 61 -14.14 16.58 -1.16
N VAL A 62 -13.75 17.66 -1.86
CA VAL A 62 -12.72 17.62 -2.90
C VAL A 62 -11.61 18.61 -2.59
N GLY A 63 -10.38 18.24 -2.86
CA GLY A 63 -9.20 19.08 -2.73
C GLY A 63 -8.22 18.60 -1.67
N LYS A 64 -7.12 19.32 -1.53
CA LYS A 64 -5.98 18.95 -0.65
C LYS A 64 -6.33 18.87 0.84
N ASP A 65 -7.39 19.59 1.27
CA ASP A 65 -7.83 19.62 2.65
C ASP A 65 -9.04 18.69 2.92
N ALA A 66 -9.48 17.93 1.89
CA ALA A 66 -10.53 16.94 2.03
C ALA A 66 -10.11 15.80 2.97
N PRO A 67 -11.06 15.17 3.69
CA PRO A 67 -10.71 14.05 4.56
C PRO A 67 -10.36 12.78 3.79
N PHE A 68 -9.68 11.86 4.45
CA PHE A 68 -9.60 10.47 4.01
C PHE A 68 -10.87 9.72 4.42
N TYR A 69 -11.59 9.20 3.45
CA TYR A 69 -12.77 8.36 3.66
C TYR A 69 -12.38 6.89 3.68
N ARG A 70 -12.84 6.13 4.68
CA ARG A 70 -12.75 4.67 4.63
C ARG A 70 -13.73 4.16 3.59
N VAL A 71 -13.21 3.60 2.49
CA VAL A 71 -14.02 3.21 1.33
C VAL A 71 -14.30 1.72 1.23
N ASP A 72 -13.64 0.90 2.07
CA ASP A 72 -13.92 -0.53 2.22
C ASP A 72 -14.36 -0.87 3.65
N PRO A 73 -15.17 -1.93 3.85
CA PRO A 73 -15.70 -2.29 5.17
C PRO A 73 -14.62 -2.59 6.21
N ASP A 74 -13.52 -3.21 5.79
CA ASP A 74 -12.48 -3.74 6.67
C ASP A 74 -11.36 -2.73 6.96
N GLY A 75 -11.42 -1.53 6.35
CA GLY A 75 -10.43 -0.47 6.55
C GLY A 75 -9.07 -0.79 5.95
N ASN A 76 -9.06 -1.40 4.77
CA ASN A 76 -7.85 -1.65 3.99
C ASN A 76 -7.54 -0.51 3.02
N VAL A 77 -8.56 0.29 2.65
CA VAL A 77 -8.43 1.39 1.71
C VAL A 77 -9.07 2.65 2.28
N TYR A 78 -8.28 3.74 2.31
CA TYR A 78 -8.75 5.08 2.63
C TYR A 78 -8.47 6.00 1.44
N MET A 79 -9.43 6.82 1.07
CA MET A 79 -9.41 7.69 -0.11
C MET A 79 -9.63 9.15 0.24
N GLN A 80 -8.70 10.02 -0.15
CA GLN A 80 -8.89 11.46 -0.20
C GLN A 80 -9.12 11.86 -1.65
N VAL A 81 -10.20 12.57 -1.94
CA VAL A 81 -10.55 12.97 -3.30
C VAL A 81 -9.95 14.33 -3.61
N LEU A 82 -9.06 14.40 -4.61
CA LEU A 82 -8.47 15.66 -5.09
C LEU A 82 -9.29 16.25 -6.25
N SER A 83 -9.78 15.38 -7.15
CA SER A 83 -10.72 15.69 -8.22
C SER A 83 -11.66 14.51 -8.43
N ALA A 84 -12.96 14.76 -8.54
CA ALA A 84 -13.97 13.68 -8.61
C ALA A 84 -14.22 13.14 -10.04
N GLY A 85 -13.73 13.81 -11.09
CA GLY A 85 -14.15 13.54 -12.46
C GLY A 85 -15.65 13.78 -12.67
N ASP A 86 -16.18 13.40 -13.83
CA ASP A 86 -17.62 13.47 -14.08
C ASP A 86 -18.33 12.19 -13.58
N ARG A 87 -18.78 12.23 -12.34
CA ARG A 87 -19.45 11.12 -11.67
C ARG A 87 -20.80 10.75 -12.29
N VAL A 88 -21.42 11.63 -13.04
CA VAL A 88 -22.78 11.43 -13.58
C VAL A 88 -22.72 10.79 -14.96
N ASN A 89 -21.86 11.30 -15.81
CA ASN A 89 -21.84 10.93 -17.23
C ASN A 89 -20.65 10.05 -17.60
N ASP A 90 -19.61 9.99 -16.76
CA ASP A 90 -18.33 9.39 -17.11
C ASP A 90 -17.86 8.38 -16.02
N ARG A 91 -18.64 7.29 -15.86
CA ARG A 91 -18.34 6.20 -14.93
C ARG A 91 -17.64 5.05 -15.64
N ALA A 92 -16.62 4.48 -15.01
CA ALA A 92 -15.98 3.27 -15.50
C ALA A 92 -16.99 2.11 -15.62
N LYS A 93 -16.96 1.40 -16.75
CA LYS A 93 -17.81 0.24 -17.02
C LYS A 93 -17.02 -1.05 -16.83
N LYS A 94 -17.69 -2.11 -16.36
CA LYS A 94 -17.06 -3.41 -16.16
C LYS A 94 -16.36 -3.87 -17.45
N GLY A 95 -15.08 -4.26 -17.33
CA GLY A 95 -14.26 -4.72 -18.45
C GLY A 95 -13.65 -3.59 -19.29
N GLU A 96 -13.97 -2.33 -18.99
CA GLU A 96 -13.39 -1.19 -19.69
C GLU A 96 -11.91 -1.03 -19.33
N PRO A 97 -11.02 -0.82 -20.32
CA PRO A 97 -9.63 -0.54 -20.05
C PRO A 97 -9.48 0.88 -19.45
N ILE A 98 -8.96 0.96 -18.26
CA ILE A 98 -8.66 2.21 -17.57
C ILE A 98 -7.15 2.36 -17.46
N TYR A 99 -6.64 3.48 -17.91
CA TYR A 99 -5.25 3.86 -17.74
C TYR A 99 -5.08 4.67 -16.46
N PHE A 100 -3.92 4.55 -15.82
CA PHE A 100 -3.65 5.35 -14.64
C PHE A 100 -2.18 5.73 -14.54
N ARG A 101 -1.94 6.84 -13.87
CA ARG A 101 -0.63 7.31 -13.47
C ARG A 101 -0.58 7.40 -11.96
N PHE A 102 0.55 7.04 -11.39
CA PHE A 102 0.70 7.08 -9.95
C PHE A 102 2.12 7.40 -9.50
N SER A 103 2.22 7.95 -8.30
CA SER A 103 3.39 7.86 -7.43
C SER A 103 2.98 7.19 -6.13
N ARG A 104 3.93 6.55 -5.44
CA ARG A 104 3.65 5.93 -4.15
C ARG A 104 4.78 6.09 -3.15
N TYR A 105 4.40 6.02 -1.88
CA TYR A 105 5.27 6.26 -0.74
C TYR A 105 5.06 5.14 0.29
N ASN A 106 6.15 4.55 0.77
CA ASN A 106 6.11 3.50 1.78
C ASN A 106 5.81 4.10 3.17
N LEU A 107 4.64 3.75 3.73
CA LEU A 107 4.21 4.28 5.02
C LEU A 107 4.95 3.67 6.21
N ALA A 108 5.47 2.45 6.11
CA ALA A 108 6.32 1.87 7.15
C ALA A 108 7.65 2.64 7.26
N THR A 109 8.25 3.00 6.12
CA THR A 109 9.45 3.85 6.08
C THR A 109 9.15 5.26 6.61
N TRP A 110 8.01 5.84 6.22
CA TRP A 110 7.59 7.12 6.77
C TRP A 110 7.40 7.07 8.28
N TYR A 111 6.77 6.02 8.81
CA TYR A 111 6.53 5.84 10.25
C TYR A 111 7.84 5.77 11.03
N ALA A 112 8.86 5.10 10.46
CA ALA A 112 10.17 4.97 11.08
C ALA A 112 11.03 6.25 10.97
N THR A 113 10.87 7.05 9.91
CA THR A 113 11.81 8.14 9.60
C THR A 113 11.19 9.53 9.62
N GLY A 114 9.87 9.64 9.62
CA GLY A 114 9.13 10.90 9.48
C GLY A 114 9.17 11.50 8.07
N LYS A 115 9.74 10.81 7.08
CA LYS A 115 9.92 11.33 5.72
C LYS A 115 9.13 10.53 4.70
N LEU A 116 8.29 11.21 3.91
CA LEU A 116 7.67 10.63 2.72
C LEU A 116 8.65 10.73 1.56
N THR A 117 9.19 9.58 1.13
CA THR A 117 10.10 9.49 -0.01
C THR A 117 9.42 8.68 -1.11
N PRO A 118 9.31 9.22 -2.35
CA PRO A 118 8.75 8.46 -3.47
C PRO A 118 9.55 7.18 -3.72
N MET A 119 8.84 6.08 -4.02
CA MET A 119 9.48 4.79 -4.31
C MET A 119 10.25 4.78 -5.63
N GLY A 120 9.93 5.71 -6.55
CA GLY A 120 10.59 5.81 -7.87
C GLY A 120 10.11 4.79 -8.90
N ASP A 121 9.15 3.94 -8.55
CA ASP A 121 8.56 2.92 -9.42
C ASP A 121 7.20 3.34 -10.02
N GLY A 122 6.76 4.56 -9.73
CA GLY A 122 5.58 5.15 -10.34
C GLY A 122 5.85 5.73 -11.74
N ASN A 123 4.77 6.02 -12.44
CA ASN A 123 4.79 6.58 -13.79
C ASN A 123 4.23 8.00 -13.89
N GLU A 124 4.02 8.68 -12.76
CA GLU A 124 3.36 10.00 -12.71
C GLU A 124 4.10 11.07 -13.53
N ASN A 125 5.43 11.06 -13.46
CA ASN A 125 6.28 12.08 -14.07
C ASN A 125 7.03 11.60 -15.32
N THR A 126 6.74 10.39 -15.80
CA THR A 126 7.41 9.89 -17.01
C THR A 126 6.59 10.25 -18.24
N MET A 127 7.22 10.96 -19.17
CA MET A 127 6.68 11.18 -20.51
C MET A 127 6.77 9.91 -21.38
N SER A 128 7.42 8.86 -20.88
CA SER A 128 7.52 7.59 -21.59
C SER A 128 6.21 6.81 -21.43
N ALA A 129 5.91 6.08 -22.49
CA ALA A 129 4.66 5.35 -22.71
C ALA A 129 4.42 4.12 -21.82
N ASN A 130 5.02 4.03 -20.64
CA ASN A 130 4.72 2.97 -19.69
C ASN A 130 3.38 3.29 -19.02
N SER A 131 2.30 3.06 -19.78
CA SER A 131 0.95 3.16 -19.23
C SER A 131 0.70 1.98 -18.31
N CYS A 132 0.34 2.26 -17.07
CA CYS A 132 -0.30 1.28 -16.23
C CYS A 132 -1.78 1.22 -16.62
N THR A 133 -2.29 0.02 -16.83
CA THR A 133 -3.68 -0.19 -17.23
C THR A 133 -4.28 -1.41 -16.55
N PHE A 134 -5.58 -1.39 -16.33
CA PHE A 134 -6.37 -2.53 -15.89
C PHE A 134 -7.74 -2.52 -16.59
N ASN A 135 -8.35 -3.67 -16.71
CA ASN A 135 -9.76 -3.75 -17.10
C ASN A 135 -10.62 -3.64 -15.83
N TYR A 136 -11.41 -2.56 -15.74
CA TYR A 136 -12.15 -2.23 -14.53
C TYR A 136 -13.08 -3.36 -14.10
N SER A 137 -13.02 -3.71 -12.81
CA SER A 137 -13.83 -4.79 -12.21
C SER A 137 -13.67 -6.18 -12.87
N ASP A 138 -12.55 -6.41 -13.57
CA ASP A 138 -12.18 -7.73 -14.09
C ASP A 138 -10.85 -8.19 -13.48
N TYR A 139 -10.93 -8.87 -12.35
CA TYR A 139 -9.78 -9.38 -11.60
C TYR A 139 -9.33 -10.77 -12.07
N THR A 140 -9.97 -11.35 -13.07
CA THR A 140 -9.56 -12.64 -13.65
C THR A 140 -8.37 -12.49 -14.60
N LEU A 141 -8.18 -11.29 -15.13
CA LEU A 141 -7.06 -10.96 -16.00
C LEU A 141 -5.81 -10.61 -15.17
N PRO A 142 -4.66 -11.26 -15.41
CA PRO A 142 -3.40 -10.92 -14.73
C PRO A 142 -3.01 -9.45 -14.86
N SER A 143 -3.28 -8.82 -16.01
CA SER A 143 -3.04 -7.40 -16.26
C SER A 143 -3.84 -6.47 -15.33
N SER A 144 -4.98 -6.92 -14.83
CA SER A 144 -5.81 -6.18 -13.88
C SER A 144 -5.48 -6.56 -12.44
N SER A 145 -5.41 -7.86 -12.14
CA SER A 145 -5.22 -8.37 -10.79
C SER A 145 -3.85 -8.01 -10.19
N GLN A 146 -2.82 -7.81 -11.02
CA GLN A 146 -1.48 -7.42 -10.55
C GLN A 146 -1.47 -6.12 -9.73
N TRP A 147 -2.39 -5.19 -10.02
CA TRP A 147 -2.48 -3.90 -9.33
C TRP A 147 -3.26 -3.96 -8.01
N GLY A 148 -3.83 -5.13 -7.68
CA GLY A 148 -4.67 -5.31 -6.50
C GLY A 148 -6.04 -4.62 -6.60
N TYR A 149 -6.80 -4.73 -5.52
CA TYR A 149 -8.16 -4.14 -5.47
C TYR A 149 -8.13 -2.64 -5.17
N GLY A 150 -7.17 -2.20 -4.34
CA GLY A 150 -7.14 -0.85 -3.77
C GLY A 150 -7.15 0.27 -4.81
N VAL A 151 -6.38 0.12 -5.89
CA VAL A 151 -6.30 1.13 -6.96
C VAL A 151 -7.58 1.23 -7.80
N GLN A 152 -8.50 0.26 -7.74
CA GLN A 152 -9.76 0.31 -8.47
C GLN A 152 -10.92 0.89 -7.63
N TYR A 153 -10.78 0.96 -6.30
CA TYR A 153 -11.83 1.42 -5.40
C TYR A 153 -12.38 2.83 -5.72
N PRO A 154 -11.57 3.82 -6.09
CA PRO A 154 -12.08 5.15 -6.42
C PRO A 154 -13.16 5.13 -7.49
N LEU A 155 -13.02 4.28 -8.50
CA LEU A 155 -13.95 4.20 -9.62
C LEU A 155 -15.32 3.58 -9.26
N LEU A 156 -15.47 3.01 -8.06
CA LEU A 156 -16.77 2.66 -7.50
C LEU A 156 -17.62 3.89 -7.18
N PHE A 157 -17.00 5.03 -6.94
CA PHE A 157 -17.65 6.25 -6.43
C PHE A 157 -17.48 7.45 -7.35
N LEU A 158 -16.37 7.55 -8.06
CA LEU A 158 -15.93 8.70 -8.83
C LEU A 158 -16.05 8.46 -10.34
N GLY A 159 -15.99 9.54 -11.12
CA GLY A 159 -15.85 9.45 -12.58
C GLY A 159 -14.44 9.01 -12.97
N VAL A 160 -14.26 8.57 -14.21
CA VAL A 160 -12.94 8.51 -14.82
C VAL A 160 -12.38 9.93 -14.90
N GLU A 161 -11.12 10.16 -15.13
CA GLU A 161 -10.45 11.48 -14.99
C GLU A 161 -10.42 12.00 -13.53
N CYS A 162 -10.70 11.16 -12.53
CA CYS A 162 -10.52 11.55 -11.13
C CYS A 162 -9.05 11.49 -10.69
N GLU A 163 -8.78 12.21 -9.61
CA GLU A 163 -7.47 12.28 -8.96
C GLU A 163 -7.65 12.07 -7.45
N VAL A 164 -6.88 11.18 -6.87
CA VAL A 164 -7.03 10.78 -5.46
C VAL A 164 -5.69 10.53 -4.79
N ASN A 165 -5.67 10.69 -3.46
CA ASN A 165 -4.68 10.04 -2.60
C ASN A 165 -5.33 8.81 -1.96
N LEU A 166 -4.61 7.67 -1.94
CA LEU A 166 -5.08 6.42 -1.37
C LEU A 166 -4.08 5.92 -0.33
N VAL A 167 -4.56 5.61 0.86
CA VAL A 167 -3.81 4.76 1.80
C VAL A 167 -4.31 3.34 1.60
N ILE A 168 -3.42 2.44 1.16
CA ILE A 168 -3.75 1.06 0.83
C ILE A 168 -2.89 0.12 1.69
N LYS A 169 -3.54 -0.77 2.44
CA LYS A 169 -2.86 -1.86 3.13
C LYS A 169 -2.45 -2.96 2.15
N SER A 170 -1.43 -3.71 2.50
CA SER A 170 -0.79 -4.72 1.66
C SER A 170 -1.76 -5.69 0.98
N GLN A 171 -2.79 -6.16 1.70
CA GLN A 171 -3.78 -7.11 1.17
C GLN A 171 -4.58 -6.58 -0.03
N PHE A 172 -4.68 -5.27 -0.17
CA PHE A 172 -5.39 -4.59 -1.27
C PHE A 172 -4.43 -3.89 -2.24
N GLY A 173 -3.12 -3.94 -1.93
CA GLY A 173 -2.04 -3.42 -2.78
C GLY A 173 -1.67 -4.34 -3.93
N PHE A 174 -0.52 -4.07 -4.54
CA PHE A 174 -0.01 -4.86 -5.66
C PHE A 174 0.17 -6.32 -5.27
N THR A 175 -0.37 -7.23 -6.08
CA THR A 175 -0.44 -8.67 -5.76
C THR A 175 0.92 -9.30 -5.47
N SER A 176 1.96 -8.86 -6.19
CA SER A 176 3.34 -9.34 -5.98
C SER A 176 3.94 -8.93 -4.62
N GLU A 177 3.35 -7.98 -3.92
CA GLU A 177 3.88 -7.36 -2.71
C GLU A 177 3.11 -7.72 -1.44
N ILE A 178 1.98 -8.43 -1.56
CA ILE A 178 1.10 -8.76 -0.41
C ILE A 178 1.89 -9.43 0.73
N SER A 179 2.83 -10.32 0.40
CA SER A 179 3.64 -11.04 1.38
C SER A 179 4.60 -10.16 2.19
N TYR A 180 4.93 -8.97 1.69
CA TYR A 180 5.81 -8.03 2.40
C TYR A 180 5.09 -7.27 3.51
N VAL A 181 3.75 -7.24 3.49
CA VAL A 181 2.91 -6.57 4.49
C VAL A 181 3.31 -5.09 4.65
N THR A 182 3.42 -4.40 3.52
CA THR A 182 3.84 -3.00 3.47
C THR A 182 2.69 -2.11 3.01
N PRO A 183 2.25 -1.15 3.83
CA PRO A 183 1.22 -0.20 3.43
C PRO A 183 1.83 0.95 2.62
N PHE A 184 1.05 1.44 1.66
CA PHE A 184 1.48 2.55 0.82
C PHE A 184 0.47 3.70 0.81
N LEU A 185 0.99 4.91 0.75
CA LEU A 185 0.27 6.07 0.26
C LEU A 185 0.49 6.16 -1.25
N PHE A 186 -0.58 6.18 -2.02
CA PHE A 186 -0.56 6.42 -3.45
C PHE A 186 -1.14 7.79 -3.76
N HIS A 187 -0.60 8.46 -4.76
CA HIS A 187 -1.26 9.51 -5.53
C HIS A 187 -1.59 8.93 -6.91
N VAL A 188 -2.85 8.97 -7.32
CA VAL A 188 -3.31 8.30 -8.55
C VAL A 188 -4.22 9.21 -9.36
N ARG A 189 -4.02 9.22 -10.68
CA ARG A 189 -4.90 9.83 -11.69
C ARG A 189 -5.33 8.78 -12.70
N TYR A 190 -6.60 8.81 -13.12
CA TYR A 190 -7.19 7.83 -14.04
C TYR A 190 -7.59 8.48 -15.34
N PHE A 191 -7.55 7.69 -16.44
CA PHE A 191 -7.79 8.16 -17.81
C PHE A 191 -8.45 7.06 -18.65
N HIS A 192 -9.24 7.47 -19.66
CA HIS A 192 -9.79 6.55 -20.67
C HIS A 192 -8.75 6.11 -21.72
N SER A 193 -7.73 6.90 -21.93
CA SER A 193 -6.70 6.63 -22.91
C SER A 193 -5.31 6.87 -22.34
N GLN A 194 -4.33 6.29 -22.99
CA GLN A 194 -2.93 6.57 -22.68
C GLN A 194 -2.62 8.03 -23.05
N ILE A 195 -2.11 8.78 -22.07
CA ILE A 195 -1.69 10.18 -22.21
C ILE A 195 -0.17 10.24 -22.12
#